data_23bf5b0a6ed4c9be985c0f79f74a4d5e
#
_entry.id   23bf5b0a6ed4c9be985c0f79f74a4d5e
#
_cell.length_a   1.000
_cell.length_b   1.000
_cell.length_c   1.000
_cell.angle_alpha   90.00
_cell.angle_beta   90.00
_cell.angle_gamma   90.00
#
_symmetry.space_group_name_H-M   'P 1'
#
loop_
_entity.id
_entity.type
_entity.pdbx_description
1 polymer ?
#
loop_
_entity_poly.entity_id
_entity_poly.type
_entity_poly.pdbx_seq_one_letter_code
_entity_poly.pdbx_strand_id
1 'polypeptide(L)'
;MLNPSAADPAPIFAALGDRTRLALLGKLADGQARSISALSLDTALTRQAITKHLHVLQDAGLVASLRVGRESRFAARRETLDEARAYLDRVSRQWDETLGRLKAFVEG
;
A
#
# COMPACT_ATOMS: atom_id res chain seq x y z
N MET A 1 -6.60 -24.37 5.31
CA MET A 1 -5.36 -23.56 5.33
C MET A 1 -5.70 -22.10 5.07
N LEU A 2 -5.21 -21.23 5.89
CA LEU A 2 -5.45 -19.81 5.72
C LEU A 2 -4.67 -19.28 4.52
N ASN A 3 -5.31 -18.43 3.71
CA ASN A 3 -4.63 -17.70 2.66
C ASN A 3 -3.76 -16.62 3.33
N PRO A 4 -2.42 -16.68 3.22
CA PRO A 4 -1.55 -15.71 3.89
C PRO A 4 -1.87 -14.27 3.53
N SER A 5 -2.21 -13.99 2.27
CA SER A 5 -2.51 -12.64 1.82
C SER A 5 -3.82 -12.10 2.42
N ALA A 6 -4.78 -12.98 2.74
CA ALA A 6 -6.03 -12.59 3.38
C ALA A 6 -5.89 -12.50 4.90
N ALA A 7 -4.97 -13.30 5.49
CA ALA A 7 -4.83 -13.43 6.94
C ALA A 7 -3.79 -12.47 7.53
N ASP A 8 -2.82 -12.04 6.73
CA ASP A 8 -1.68 -11.28 7.21
C ASP A 8 -1.49 -9.98 6.44
N PRO A 9 -1.87 -8.83 7.03
CA PRO A 9 -1.67 -7.54 6.40
C PRO A 9 -0.23 -7.01 6.52
N ALA A 10 0.63 -7.67 7.30
CA ALA A 10 1.96 -7.14 7.59
C ALA A 10 2.79 -6.84 6.34
N PRO A 11 2.82 -7.68 5.29
CA PRO A 11 3.58 -7.35 4.08
C PRO A 11 3.11 -6.07 3.41
N ILE A 12 1.82 -5.77 3.47
CA ILE A 12 1.27 -4.53 2.92
C ILE A 12 1.86 -3.33 3.66
N PHE A 13 1.80 -3.36 5.00
CA PHE A 13 2.31 -2.26 5.81
C PHE A 13 3.82 -2.14 5.74
N ALA A 14 4.53 -3.24 5.63
CA ALA A 14 5.98 -3.22 5.41
C ALA A 14 6.35 -2.51 4.11
N ALA A 15 5.62 -2.79 3.04
CA ALA A 15 5.83 -2.11 1.75
C ALA A 15 5.48 -0.63 1.82
N LEU A 16 4.45 -0.26 2.59
CA LEU A 16 4.06 1.14 2.78
C LEU A 16 5.01 1.90 3.69
N GLY A 17 5.83 1.22 4.47
CA GLY A 17 6.71 1.83 5.46
C GLY A 17 7.97 2.45 4.88
N ASP A 18 7.89 3.05 3.70
CA ASP A 18 9.01 3.71 3.03
C ASP A 18 8.52 4.99 2.34
N ARG A 19 9.26 6.07 2.53
CA ARG A 19 8.88 7.38 2.01
C ARG A 19 8.76 7.39 0.49
N THR A 20 9.69 6.75 -0.20
CA THR A 20 9.68 6.69 -1.67
C THR A 20 8.51 5.87 -2.17
N ARG A 21 8.25 4.72 -1.55
CA ARG A 21 7.13 3.88 -1.96
C ARG A 21 5.79 4.57 -1.73
N LEU A 22 5.64 5.30 -0.63
CA LEU A 22 4.43 6.11 -0.41
C LEU A 22 4.26 7.16 -1.51
N ALA A 23 5.35 7.83 -1.90
CA ALA A 23 5.31 8.82 -2.97
C ALA A 23 4.92 8.19 -4.31
N LEU A 24 5.45 7.01 -4.61
CA LEU A 24 5.10 6.30 -5.85
C LEU A 24 3.62 5.92 -5.88
N LEU A 25 3.08 5.41 -4.76
CA LEU A 25 1.66 5.11 -4.67
C LEU A 25 0.81 6.37 -4.84
N GLY A 26 1.26 7.49 -4.29
CA GLY A 26 0.58 8.77 -4.48
C GLY A 26 0.48 9.17 -5.95
N LYS A 27 1.53 8.93 -6.72
CA LYS A 27 1.52 9.19 -8.16
C LYS A 27 0.57 8.28 -8.93
N LEU A 28 0.25 7.13 -8.38
CA LEU A 28 -0.67 6.16 -9.00
C LEU A 28 -2.08 6.24 -8.42
N ALA A 29 -2.34 7.18 -7.54
CA ALA A 29 -3.62 7.28 -6.82
C ALA A 29 -4.80 7.63 -7.72
N ASP A 30 -4.54 8.20 -8.90
CA ASP A 30 -5.59 8.52 -9.86
C ASP A 30 -6.09 7.30 -10.67
N GLY A 31 -5.53 6.12 -10.40
CA GLY A 31 -5.91 4.89 -11.07
C GLY A 31 -5.28 4.68 -12.44
N GLN A 32 -4.48 5.63 -12.93
CA GLN A 32 -3.84 5.50 -14.24
C GLN A 32 -2.54 4.70 -14.12
N ALA A 33 -2.29 3.88 -15.14
CA ALA A 33 -1.04 3.15 -15.26
C ALA A 33 0.05 4.08 -15.79
N ARG A 34 1.25 4.01 -15.15
CA ARG A 34 2.37 4.87 -15.52
C ARG A 34 3.64 4.06 -15.71
N SER A 35 4.46 4.49 -16.65
CA SER A 35 5.76 3.89 -16.92
C SER A 35 6.78 4.27 -15.85
N ILE A 36 7.88 3.52 -15.80
CA ILE A 36 9.00 3.85 -14.91
C ILE A 36 9.54 5.24 -15.26
N SER A 37 9.63 5.57 -16.54
CA SER A 37 10.09 6.90 -16.98
C SER A 37 9.19 8.01 -16.43
N ALA A 38 7.87 7.84 -16.51
CA ALA A 38 6.94 8.81 -15.98
C ALA A 38 7.04 8.93 -14.46
N LEU A 39 7.20 7.81 -13.77
CA LEU A 39 7.32 7.79 -12.31
C LEU A 39 8.64 8.37 -11.82
N SER A 40 9.68 8.39 -12.67
CA SER A 40 10.97 8.96 -12.30
C SER A 40 11.08 10.46 -12.50
N LEU A 41 10.08 11.09 -13.13
CA LEU A 41 10.02 12.55 -13.21
C LEU A 41 9.87 13.13 -11.79
N ASP A 42 10.49 14.26 -11.57
CA ASP A 42 10.47 14.97 -10.29
C ASP A 42 11.19 14.25 -9.14
N THR A 43 12.02 13.27 -9.46
CA THR A 43 12.80 12.56 -8.44
C THR A 43 14.27 12.48 -8.88
N ALA A 44 15.15 12.52 -7.89
CA ALA A 44 16.58 12.31 -8.10
C ALA A 44 16.96 10.83 -8.17
N LEU A 45 16.01 9.93 -8.00
CA LEU A 45 16.27 8.50 -7.98
C LEU A 45 16.52 7.97 -9.37
N THR A 46 17.38 6.96 -9.46
CA THR A 46 17.62 6.25 -10.71
C THR A 46 16.41 5.40 -11.09
N ARG A 47 16.29 5.06 -12.38
CA ARG A 47 15.24 4.15 -12.84
C ARG A 47 15.35 2.79 -12.15
N GLN A 48 16.58 2.33 -11.90
CA GLN A 48 16.81 1.07 -11.19
C GLN A 48 16.27 1.12 -9.76
N ALA A 49 16.49 2.21 -9.05
CA ALA A 49 15.98 2.37 -7.68
C ALA A 49 14.46 2.37 -7.67
N ILE A 50 13.85 3.08 -8.60
CA ILE A 50 12.38 3.12 -8.73
C ILE A 50 11.83 1.73 -9.04
N THR A 51 12.49 1.00 -9.96
CA THR A 51 12.08 -0.36 -10.29
C THR A 51 12.11 -1.27 -9.07
N LYS A 52 13.13 -1.17 -8.24
CA LYS A 52 13.20 -1.96 -6.99
C LYS A 52 12.05 -1.65 -6.06
N HIS A 53 11.73 -0.38 -5.88
CA HIS A 53 10.59 0.03 -5.04
C HIS A 53 9.26 -0.47 -5.60
N LEU A 54 9.09 -0.41 -6.93
CA LEU A 54 7.89 -0.92 -7.58
C LEU A 54 7.75 -2.43 -7.41
N HIS A 55 8.86 -3.17 -7.45
CA HIS A 55 8.83 -4.62 -7.21
C HIS A 55 8.41 -4.96 -5.78
N VAL A 56 8.87 -4.19 -4.79
CA VAL A 56 8.41 -4.37 -3.40
C VAL A 56 6.92 -4.14 -3.29
N LEU A 57 6.42 -3.08 -3.91
CA LEU A 57 4.98 -2.79 -3.93
C LEU A 57 4.20 -3.88 -4.65
N GLN A 58 4.73 -4.39 -5.76
CA GLN A 58 4.10 -5.45 -6.53
C GLN A 58 4.04 -6.76 -5.75
N ASP A 59 5.12 -7.11 -5.08
CA ASP A 59 5.17 -8.33 -4.25
C ASP A 59 4.16 -8.28 -3.11
N ALA A 60 3.89 -7.09 -2.60
CA ALA A 60 2.87 -6.88 -1.56
C ALA A 60 1.45 -6.76 -2.13
N GLY A 61 1.30 -6.82 -3.44
CA GLY A 61 0.00 -6.71 -4.11
C GLY A 61 -0.54 -5.30 -4.23
N LEU A 62 0.26 -4.28 -3.92
CA LEU A 62 -0.18 -2.88 -3.92
C LEU A 62 -0.21 -2.27 -5.32
N VAL A 63 0.61 -2.78 -6.23
CA VAL A 63 0.60 -2.38 -7.64
C VAL A 63 0.65 -3.62 -8.51
N ALA A 64 0.17 -3.47 -9.74
CA ALA A 64 0.28 -4.49 -10.79
C ALA A 64 0.97 -3.87 -11.98
N SER A 65 1.78 -4.68 -12.67
CA SER A 65 2.37 -4.27 -13.93
C SER A 65 1.49 -4.72 -15.09
N LEU A 66 1.44 -3.89 -16.12
CA LEU A 66 0.79 -4.25 -17.37
C LEU A 66 1.64 -3.78 -18.53
N ARG A 67 1.51 -4.48 -19.64
CA ARG A 67 2.25 -4.20 -20.85
C ARG A 67 1.39 -3.40 -21.80
N VAL A 68 1.91 -2.25 -22.24
CA VAL A 68 1.27 -1.42 -23.25
C VAL A 68 2.28 -1.21 -24.35
N GLY A 69 2.13 -1.94 -25.46
CA GLY A 69 3.13 -1.96 -26.49
C GLY A 69 4.43 -2.58 -25.99
N ARG A 70 5.53 -1.84 -26.07
CA ARG A 70 6.83 -2.28 -25.57
C ARG A 70 7.15 -1.77 -24.18
N GLU A 71 6.20 -1.11 -23.55
CA GLU A 71 6.40 -0.42 -22.30
C GLU A 71 5.70 -1.16 -21.17
N SER A 72 6.40 -1.32 -20.04
CA SER A 72 5.79 -1.79 -18.80
C SER A 72 5.25 -0.59 -18.04
N ARG A 73 4.00 -0.67 -17.62
CA ARG A 73 3.36 0.34 -16.79
C ARG A 73 2.88 -0.28 -15.50
N PHE A 74 2.77 0.55 -14.49
CA PHE A 74 2.34 0.13 -13.15
C PHE A 74 1.10 0.91 -12.76
N ALA A 75 0.16 0.22 -12.12
CA ALA A 75 -1.08 0.81 -11.64
C ALA A 75 -1.33 0.36 -10.21
N ALA A 76 -1.94 1.21 -9.40
CA ALA A 76 -2.32 0.83 -8.03
C ALA A 76 -3.44 -0.21 -8.06
N ARG A 77 -3.35 -1.17 -7.14
CA ARG A 77 -4.41 -2.17 -6.94
C ARG A 77 -5.26 -1.74 -5.76
N ARG A 78 -6.46 -1.30 -6.07
CA ARG A 78 -7.40 -0.78 -5.08
C ARG A 78 -7.77 -1.83 -4.03
N GLU A 79 -7.91 -3.07 -4.45
CA GLU A 79 -8.31 -4.17 -3.57
C GLU A 79 -7.36 -4.33 -2.40
N THR A 80 -6.06 -4.20 -2.64
CA THR A 80 -5.04 -4.33 -1.60
C THR A 80 -5.07 -3.13 -0.64
N LEU A 81 -5.29 -1.93 -1.17
CA LEU A 81 -5.46 -0.75 -0.33
C LEU A 81 -6.71 -0.88 0.55
N ASP A 82 -7.79 -1.43 0.00
CA ASP A 82 -9.02 -1.67 0.76
C ASP A 82 -8.81 -2.69 1.88
N GLU A 83 -7.98 -3.72 1.65
CA GLU A 83 -7.60 -4.68 2.70
C GLU A 83 -6.87 -3.99 3.85
N ALA A 84 -5.91 -3.11 3.54
CA ALA A 84 -5.18 -2.35 4.54
C ALA A 84 -6.14 -1.44 5.34
N ARG A 85 -7.03 -0.77 4.63
CA ARG A 85 -8.03 0.09 5.25
C ARG A 85 -8.95 -0.69 6.18
N ALA A 86 -9.43 -1.85 5.74
CA ALA A 86 -10.30 -2.70 6.56
C ALA A 86 -9.61 -3.16 7.83
N TYR A 87 -8.33 -3.51 7.74
CA TYR A 87 -7.54 -3.88 8.92
C TYR A 87 -7.45 -2.72 9.91
N LEU A 88 -7.11 -1.52 9.42
CA LEU A 88 -6.99 -0.34 10.28
C LEU A 88 -8.34 0.01 10.92
N ASP A 89 -9.44 -0.14 10.18
CA ASP A 89 -10.78 0.09 10.72
C ASP A 89 -11.08 -0.87 11.87
N ARG A 90 -10.71 -2.14 11.75
CA ARG A 90 -10.89 -3.13 12.81
C ARG A 90 -10.08 -2.77 14.06
N VAL A 91 -8.82 -2.41 13.87
CA VAL A 91 -7.93 -2.00 14.98
C VAL A 91 -8.51 -0.76 15.67
N SER A 92 -8.95 0.20 14.88
CA SER A 92 -9.54 1.44 15.39
C SER A 92 -10.78 1.16 16.25
N ARG A 93 -11.67 0.27 15.79
CA ARG A 93 -12.85 -0.12 16.56
C ARG A 93 -12.48 -0.83 17.87
N GLN A 94 -11.49 -1.72 17.82
CA GLN A 94 -11.02 -2.40 19.03
C GLN A 94 -10.48 -1.41 20.07
N TRP A 95 -9.73 -0.41 19.61
CA TRP A 95 -9.25 0.66 20.47
C TRP A 95 -10.38 1.47 21.07
N ASP A 96 -11.39 1.82 20.27
CA ASP A 96 -12.54 2.58 20.73
C ASP A 96 -13.29 1.81 21.83
N GLU A 97 -13.48 0.52 21.65
CA GLU A 97 -14.14 -0.33 22.66
C GLU A 97 -13.30 -0.41 23.94
N THR A 98 -11.99 -0.60 23.81
CA THR A 98 -11.08 -0.69 24.93
C THR A 98 -11.06 0.62 25.72
N LEU A 99 -10.95 1.75 25.02
CA LEU A 99 -10.95 3.07 25.64
C LEU A 99 -12.30 3.36 26.30
N GLY A 100 -13.40 2.92 25.67
CA GLY A 100 -14.73 3.05 26.26
C GLY A 100 -14.87 2.28 27.56
N ARG A 101 -14.38 1.04 27.60
CA ARG A 101 -14.39 0.24 28.82
C ARG A 101 -13.53 0.87 29.93
N LEU A 102 -12.35 1.36 29.56
CA LEU A 102 -11.46 2.01 30.50
C LEU A 102 -12.08 3.28 31.07
N LYS A 103 -12.69 4.08 30.21
CA LYS A 103 -13.40 5.31 30.64
C LYS A 103 -14.52 4.98 31.59
N ALA A 104 -15.33 3.98 31.28
CA ALA A 104 -16.42 3.54 32.17
C ALA A 104 -15.91 3.07 33.54
N PHE A 105 -14.79 2.35 33.56
CA PHE A 105 -14.15 1.90 34.80
C PHE A 105 -13.70 3.08 35.67
N VAL A 106 -13.07 4.08 35.06
CA VAL A 106 -12.56 5.26 35.76
C VAL A 106 -13.73 6.12 36.29
N GLU A 107 -14.79 6.27 35.50
CA GLU A 107 -15.94 7.10 35.87
C GLU A 107 -16.96 6.39 36.74
N GLY A 108 -16.96 5.08 36.72
CA GLY A 108 -17.87 4.27 37.48
C GLY A 108 -17.43 4.03 38.90
#